data_0629d22d83304501b172150ddbd9543e
#
_entry.id   0629d22d83304501b172150ddbd9543e
#
_cell.length_a   1.000
_cell.length_b   1.000
_cell.length_c   1.000
_cell.angle_alpha   90.00
_cell.angle_beta   90.00
_cell.angle_gamma   90.00
#
_symmetry.space_group_name_H-M   'P 1'
#
loop_
_entity.id
_entity.type
_entity.pdbx_description
1 polymer ?
#
loop_
_entity_poly.entity_id
_entity_poly.type
_entity_poly.pdbx_seq_one_letter_code
_entity_poly.pdbx_strand_id
1 'polypeptide(L)'
;MAHAIPTVVAQRQVHTDTHQLTVSTIRIAADYYDTVVFDDSPDRRHAGMLIGGYVIDSSSKRAMDREAGMDNHREALIALRSETPQALSSNRAA
;
A
#
# COMPACT_ATOMS: atom_id res chain seq x y z
N MET A 1 18.81 -16.78 20.08
CA MET A 1 18.21 -15.60 19.89
C MET A 1 17.21 -15.57 18.76
N ALA A 2 16.06 -15.17 19.04
CA ALA A 2 15.02 -15.16 18.06
C ALA A 2 15.11 -13.90 17.20
N HIS A 3 14.94 -14.07 15.94
CA HIS A 3 14.81 -12.93 15.04
C HIS A 3 13.36 -12.49 14.98
N ALA A 4 13.15 -11.21 14.90
CA ALA A 4 11.81 -10.71 14.67
C ALA A 4 11.36 -11.16 13.30
N ILE A 5 10.25 -11.85 13.25
CA ILE A 5 9.64 -12.28 12.00
C ILE A 5 8.58 -11.25 11.63
N PRO A 6 8.64 -10.68 10.43
CA PRO A 6 7.61 -9.74 10.03
C PRO A 6 6.22 -10.37 10.16
N THR A 7 5.33 -9.64 10.78
CA THR A 7 3.98 -10.13 11.05
C THR A 7 2.97 -9.21 10.39
N VAL A 8 2.06 -9.78 9.63
CA VAL A 8 0.96 -9.00 9.05
C VAL A 8 0.01 -8.63 10.17
N VAL A 9 -0.17 -7.34 10.41
CA VAL A 9 -1.11 -6.89 11.43
C VAL A 9 -2.45 -6.49 10.83
N ALA A 10 -2.49 -6.12 9.55
CA ALA A 10 -3.73 -5.82 8.85
C ALA A 10 -3.51 -6.01 7.36
N GLN A 11 -4.51 -6.54 6.68
CA GLN A 11 -4.44 -6.73 5.24
C GLN A 11 -5.85 -6.62 4.68
N ARG A 12 -6.00 -5.86 3.62
CA ARG A 12 -7.30 -5.65 3.02
C ARG A 12 -7.20 -5.44 1.54
N GLN A 13 -8.11 -6.03 0.82
CA GLN A 13 -8.19 -5.85 -0.62
C GLN A 13 -9.04 -4.66 -0.97
N VAL A 14 -8.65 -3.96 -2.03
CA VAL A 14 -9.43 -2.88 -2.61
C VAL A 14 -9.70 -3.27 -4.06
N HIS A 15 -10.96 -3.57 -4.35
CA HIS A 15 -11.38 -3.95 -5.70
C HIS A 15 -12.34 -2.88 -6.20
N THR A 16 -11.92 -2.18 -7.24
CA THR A 16 -12.76 -1.18 -7.90
C THR A 16 -12.90 -1.54 -9.38
N ASP A 17 -13.60 -0.70 -10.11
CA ASP A 17 -13.75 -0.92 -11.55
C ASP A 17 -12.43 -0.82 -12.29
N THR A 18 -11.46 -0.13 -11.73
CA THR A 18 -10.21 0.15 -12.43
C THR A 18 -9.01 -0.61 -11.88
N HIS A 19 -9.07 -1.12 -10.63
CA HIS A 19 -7.89 -1.76 -10.07
C HIS A 19 -8.25 -2.75 -8.96
N GLN A 20 -7.37 -3.69 -8.76
CA GLN A 20 -7.44 -4.68 -7.69
C GLN A 20 -6.12 -4.62 -6.94
N LEU A 21 -6.16 -4.20 -5.69
CA LEU A 21 -4.98 -3.95 -4.90
C LEU A 21 -5.13 -4.59 -3.53
N THR A 22 -4.00 -4.82 -2.87
CA THR A 22 -3.98 -5.26 -1.48
C THR A 22 -3.17 -4.25 -0.67
N VAL A 23 -3.77 -3.73 0.39
CA VAL A 23 -3.08 -2.91 1.36
C VAL A 23 -2.67 -3.82 2.50
N SER A 24 -1.39 -3.84 2.83
CA SER A 24 -0.85 -4.69 3.87
C SER A 24 -0.02 -3.84 4.81
N THR A 25 -0.31 -3.93 6.10
CA THR A 25 0.50 -3.30 7.14
C THR A 25 1.16 -4.40 7.92
N ILE A 26 2.49 -4.39 7.97
CA ILE A 26 3.28 -5.39 8.63
C ILE A 26 4.08 -4.76 9.75
N ARG A 27 4.31 -5.54 10.80
CA ARG A 27 5.21 -5.17 11.87
C ARG A 27 6.53 -5.83 11.60
N ILE A 28 7.57 -5.02 11.43
CA ILE A 28 8.90 -5.53 11.12
C ILE A 28 9.72 -5.65 12.40
N ALA A 29 9.52 -4.72 13.31
CA ALA A 29 10.19 -4.73 14.61
C ALA A 29 9.25 -4.13 15.63
N ALA A 30 9.64 -4.08 16.89
CA ALA A 30 8.78 -3.63 17.97
C ALA A 30 8.17 -2.25 17.72
N ASP A 31 8.97 -1.37 17.13
CA ASP A 31 8.55 0.01 16.87
C ASP A 31 8.68 0.35 15.38
N TYR A 32 8.48 -0.64 14.53
CA TYR A 32 8.64 -0.43 13.09
C TYR A 32 7.49 -1.13 12.36
N TYR A 33 6.62 -0.34 11.79
CA TYR A 33 5.49 -0.81 10.99
C TYR A 33 5.61 -0.24 9.59
N ASP A 34 5.14 -0.99 8.62
CA ASP A 34 5.24 -0.59 7.23
C ASP A 34 3.93 -0.91 6.51
N THR A 35 3.40 0.07 5.80
CA THR A 35 2.18 -0.11 5.01
C THR A 35 2.57 -0.07 3.54
N VAL A 36 2.26 -1.15 2.84
CA VAL A 36 2.60 -1.29 1.43
C VAL A 36 1.34 -1.62 0.64
N VAL A 37 1.38 -1.30 -0.64
CA VAL A 37 0.26 -1.55 -1.54
C VAL A 37 0.77 -2.41 -2.69
N PHE A 38 0.11 -3.55 -2.88
CA PHE A 38 0.47 -4.51 -3.92
C PHE A 38 -0.60 -4.57 -4.99
N ASP A 39 -0.16 -4.81 -6.23
CA ASP A 39 -1.09 -5.10 -7.30
C ASP A 39 -1.59 -6.53 -7.15
N ASP A 40 -2.90 -6.66 -7.03
CA ASP A 40 -3.57 -7.94 -6.83
C ASP A 40 -4.24 -8.44 -8.11
N SER A 41 -4.06 -7.74 -9.22
CA SER A 41 -4.65 -8.16 -10.48
C SER A 41 -3.83 -9.31 -11.09
N PRO A 42 -4.49 -10.20 -11.85
CA PRO A 42 -3.79 -11.37 -12.39
C PRO A 42 -2.62 -11.02 -13.31
N ASP A 43 -2.70 -9.92 -14.02
CA ASP A 43 -1.67 -9.54 -14.98
C ASP A 43 -0.76 -8.44 -14.43
N ARG A 44 -0.93 -8.06 -13.17
CA ARG A 44 -0.12 -7.06 -12.50
C ARG A 44 -0.01 -5.75 -13.31
N ARG A 45 -1.11 -5.39 -13.94
CA ARG A 45 -1.11 -4.24 -14.85
C ARG A 45 -0.83 -2.91 -14.17
N HIS A 46 -1.01 -2.83 -12.88
CA HIS A 46 -0.83 -1.57 -12.16
C HIS A 46 0.48 -1.51 -11.37
N ALA A 47 1.32 -2.54 -11.47
CA ALA A 47 2.61 -2.53 -10.79
C ALA A 47 3.43 -1.33 -11.28
N GLY A 48 3.96 -0.56 -10.33
CA GLY A 48 4.74 0.63 -10.65
C GLY A 48 3.94 1.87 -10.97
N MET A 49 2.62 1.76 -11.04
CA MET A 49 1.77 2.93 -11.29
C MET A 49 1.46 3.66 -10.00
N LEU A 50 1.11 4.92 -10.11
CA LEU A 50 0.76 5.74 -8.97
C LEU A 50 -0.76 5.70 -8.78
N ILE A 51 -1.18 5.28 -7.60
CA ILE A 51 -2.60 5.26 -7.23
C ILE A 51 -2.71 5.78 -5.80
N GLY A 52 -3.48 6.83 -5.61
CA GLY A 52 -3.74 7.38 -4.28
C GLY A 52 -2.49 7.80 -3.53
N GLY A 53 -1.44 8.20 -4.27
CA GLY A 53 -0.19 8.61 -3.66
C GLY A 53 0.78 7.47 -3.41
N TYR A 54 0.44 6.24 -3.81
CA TYR A 54 1.30 5.06 -3.64
C TYR A 54 1.80 4.58 -4.99
N VAL A 55 3.10 4.29 -5.06
CA VAL A 55 3.66 3.59 -6.21
C VAL A 55 3.46 2.10 -5.94
N ILE A 56 2.61 1.48 -6.71
CA ILE A 56 2.16 0.11 -6.47
C ILE A 56 3.34 -0.85 -6.58
N ASP A 57 3.45 -1.73 -5.60
CA ASP A 57 4.53 -2.73 -5.46
C ASP A 57 5.89 -2.12 -5.10
N SER A 58 5.96 -0.81 -4.87
CA SER A 58 7.27 -0.18 -4.62
C SER A 58 7.29 0.70 -3.39
N SER A 59 6.34 1.61 -3.23
CA SER A 59 6.44 2.54 -2.13
C SER A 59 5.77 2.00 -0.87
N SER A 60 6.25 2.48 0.25
CA SER A 60 5.73 2.08 1.55
C SER A 60 5.64 3.28 2.46
N LYS A 61 4.80 3.19 3.49
CA LYS A 61 4.70 4.19 4.53
C LYS A 61 5.07 3.58 5.85
N ARG A 62 6.01 4.22 6.52
CA ARG A 62 6.53 3.71 7.80
C ARG A 62 5.84 4.38 8.97
N ALA A 63 5.75 3.65 10.05
CA ALA A 63 5.22 4.16 11.30
C ALA A 63 6.01 3.55 12.45
N MET A 64 6.05 4.26 13.57
CA MET A 64 6.86 3.82 14.71
C MET A 64 6.04 3.09 15.77
N ASP A 65 4.72 3.09 15.63
CA ASP A 65 3.87 2.36 16.55
C ASP A 65 2.64 1.83 15.81
N ARG A 66 1.91 0.97 16.51
CA ARG A 66 0.78 0.28 15.91
C ARG A 66 -0.33 1.25 15.50
N GLU A 67 -0.60 2.23 16.33
CA GLU A 67 -1.69 3.17 16.06
C GLU A 67 -1.40 3.95 14.78
N ALA A 68 -0.19 4.49 14.64
CA ALA A 68 0.20 5.20 13.43
C ALA A 68 0.21 4.28 12.22
N GLY A 69 0.63 3.03 12.41
CA GLY A 69 0.59 2.04 11.34
C GLY A 69 -0.83 1.77 10.87
N MET A 70 -1.76 1.65 11.79
CA MET A 70 -3.15 1.43 11.43
C MET A 70 -3.79 2.67 10.81
N ASP A 71 -3.36 3.87 11.21
CA ASP A 71 -3.80 5.09 10.55
C ASP A 71 -3.34 5.11 9.09
N ASN A 72 -2.09 4.75 8.84
CA ASN A 72 -1.58 4.66 7.47
C ASN A 72 -2.38 3.65 6.66
N HIS A 73 -2.74 2.54 7.29
CA HIS A 73 -3.54 1.50 6.63
C HIS A 73 -4.91 2.05 6.20
N ARG A 74 -5.59 2.72 7.11
CA ARG A 74 -6.91 3.29 6.82
C ARG A 74 -6.84 4.38 5.77
N GLU A 75 -5.82 5.23 5.85
CA GLU A 75 -5.65 6.30 4.87
C GLU A 75 -5.41 5.73 3.48
N ALA A 76 -4.60 4.66 3.39
CA ALA A 76 -4.36 4.01 2.12
C ALA A 76 -5.66 3.45 1.53
N LEU A 77 -6.47 2.80 2.36
CA LEU A 77 -7.73 2.25 1.89
C LEU A 77 -8.65 3.34 1.32
N ILE A 78 -8.73 4.47 2.01
CA ILE A 78 -9.57 5.58 1.55
C ILE A 78 -9.04 6.11 0.22
N ALA A 79 -7.75 6.36 0.16
CA ALA A 79 -7.14 6.94 -1.05
C ALA A 79 -7.30 6.01 -2.25
N LEU A 80 -7.06 4.71 -2.05
CA LEU A 80 -7.08 3.77 -3.18
C LEU A 80 -8.47 3.48 -3.68
N ARG A 81 -9.49 3.66 -2.85
CA ARG A 81 -10.87 3.42 -3.28
C ARG A 81 -11.40 4.51 -4.19
N SER A 82 -10.84 5.70 -4.12
CA SER A 82 -11.37 6.83 -4.85
C SER A 82 -10.48 7.32 -5.98
N GLU A 83 -9.28 6.76 -6.11
CA GLU A 83 -8.32 7.26 -7.09
C GLU A 83 -8.29 6.43 -8.35
N THR A 84 -7.95 7.08 -9.45
CA THR A 84 -7.75 6.42 -10.73
C THR A 84 -6.27 6.16 -10.94
N PRO A 85 -5.88 4.99 -11.45
CA PRO A 85 -4.47 4.71 -11.72
C PRO A 85 -3.86 5.72 -12.69
N GLN A 86 -2.62 6.09 -12.42
CA GLN A 86 -1.88 7.03 -13.26
C GLN A 86 -0.50 6.46 -13.54
N ALA A 87 -0.01 6.67 -14.74
CA ALA A 87 1.36 6.35 -15.05
C ALA A 87 2.28 7.27 -14.25
N LEU A 88 3.29 6.68 -13.62
CA LEU A 88 4.17 7.44 -12.75
C LEU A 88 4.87 8.59 -13.48
N SER A 89 5.24 8.37 -14.73
CA SER A 89 5.96 9.37 -15.51
C SER A 89 5.06 10.31 -16.28
N SER A 90 3.78 10.20 -16.12
CA SER A 90 2.87 10.98 -16.90
C SER A 90 2.83 12.38 -16.40
N ASN A 91 3.04 13.26 -17.08
CA ASN A 91 2.97 14.43 -16.59
C ASN A 91 2.38 15.23 -17.47
N ARG A 92 1.70 15.42 -17.63
CA ARG A 92 1.12 15.99 -18.29
C ARG A 92 1.04 17.00 -18.39
N ALA A 93 1.11 17.42 -18.45
CA ALA A 93 1.10 18.27 -18.57
C ALA A 93 0.39 18.86 -19.26
N ALA A 94 -0.06 19.19 -19.28
CA ALA A 94 -0.86 19.76 -19.95
C ALA A 94 -1.06 20.58 -20.44
#